data_1786c5ceb71a04d5ebc7ca5ea1095548
#
_entry.id   1786c5ceb71a04d5ebc7ca5ea1095548
#
_cell.length_a   1.000
_cell.length_b   1.000
_cell.length_c   1.000
_cell.angle_alpha   90.00
_cell.angle_beta   90.00
_cell.angle_gamma   90.00
#
_symmetry.space_group_name_H-M   'P 1'
#
loop_
_entity.id
_entity.type
_entity.pdbx_description
1 polymer ?
#
loop_
_entity_poly.entity_id
_entity_poly.type
_entity_poly.pdbx_seq_one_letter_code
_entity_poly.pdbx_strand_id
1 'polypeptide(L)'
;VDEWYINMDWRKKIKKIVDEINWIPEWGQEREHEWLDNMGDWMISKKRFWGLALPIWIFEDESYYVVGSKEELKELAVEGWDEFEGNSPHRPWIDKVKIKHPESGLIGKRVEDVGNPWLDAGIVPFSTLKYNTDKEYWNEWFPAEFVVESFPGQFRNWFYSLLAMSAMLEEKAPFKNLLGHALVKAEDGRD
;
A
#
# COMPACT_ATOMS: atom_id res chain seq x y z
N VAL A 1 -14.80 -2.16 14.35
CA VAL A 1 -14.72 -1.02 13.43
C VAL A 1 -14.90 -1.58 12.04
N ASP A 2 -15.80 -0.98 11.29
CA ASP A 2 -16.14 -1.39 9.92
C ASP A 2 -15.13 -0.75 8.94
N GLU A 3 -14.03 -1.45 8.71
CA GLU A 3 -12.87 -1.01 7.91
C GLU A 3 -12.32 -2.18 7.09
N TRP A 4 -11.53 -1.87 6.06
CA TRP A 4 -10.85 -2.86 5.24
C TRP A 4 -9.47 -3.18 5.78
N TYR A 5 -9.15 -4.47 5.85
CA TYR A 5 -7.87 -4.96 6.37
C TYR A 5 -7.21 -5.93 5.39
N ILE A 6 -5.90 -5.87 5.33
CA ILE A 6 -5.10 -6.96 4.77
C ILE A 6 -4.80 -7.94 5.91
N ASN A 7 -5.20 -9.21 5.75
CA ASN A 7 -4.81 -10.26 6.67
C ASN A 7 -3.28 -10.42 6.68
N MET A 8 -2.68 -10.46 7.86
CA MET A 8 -1.23 -10.47 8.03
C MET A 8 -0.69 -11.82 8.56
N ASP A 9 -1.40 -12.92 8.35
CA ASP A 9 -0.94 -14.27 8.76
C ASP A 9 0.37 -14.68 8.08
N TRP A 10 0.70 -14.04 6.97
CA TRP A 10 1.95 -14.23 6.21
C TRP A 10 3.12 -13.34 6.68
N ARG A 11 3.00 -12.64 7.81
CA ARG A 11 4.05 -11.74 8.36
C ARG A 11 5.43 -12.38 8.51
N LYS A 12 5.50 -13.72 8.57
CA LYS A 12 6.77 -14.46 8.57
C LYS A 12 7.62 -14.19 7.31
N LYS A 13 6.99 -13.88 6.18
CA LYS A 13 7.70 -13.49 4.95
C LYS A 13 8.38 -12.13 5.13
N ILE A 14 7.69 -11.18 5.78
CA ILE A 14 8.26 -9.86 6.09
C ILE A 14 9.45 -10.01 7.03
N LYS A 15 9.33 -10.81 8.09
CA LYS A 15 10.43 -11.05 9.03
C LYS A 15 11.69 -11.58 8.35
N LYS A 16 11.53 -12.45 7.36
CA LYS A 16 12.64 -12.97 6.56
C LYS A 16 13.42 -11.87 5.84
N ILE A 17 12.72 -10.95 5.18
CA ILE A 17 13.38 -9.86 4.45
C ILE A 17 13.94 -8.77 5.38
N VAL A 18 13.42 -8.62 6.59
CA VAL A 18 14.00 -7.76 7.64
C VAL A 18 15.41 -8.22 7.98
N ASP A 19 15.65 -9.53 7.99
CA ASP A 19 16.95 -10.14 8.29
C ASP A 19 18.00 -9.92 7.17
N GLU A 20 17.58 -9.57 5.97
CA GLU A 20 18.45 -9.30 4.82
C GLU A 20 18.99 -7.86 4.80
N ILE A 21 18.42 -6.96 5.62
CA ILE A 21 18.71 -5.53 5.62
C ILE A 21 19.84 -5.20 6.61
N ASN A 22 20.78 -4.37 6.18
CA ASN A 22 21.79 -3.79 7.07
C ASN A 22 21.19 -2.59 7.83
N TRP A 23 20.85 -2.80 9.10
CA TRP A 23 20.28 -1.79 9.98
C TRP A 23 21.35 -1.01 10.71
N ILE A 24 21.27 0.33 10.64
CA ILE A 24 22.20 1.25 11.30
C ILE A 24 21.39 2.27 12.13
N PRO A 25 21.40 2.18 13.46
CA PRO A 25 22.05 1.16 14.29
C PRO A 25 21.35 -0.22 14.23
N GLU A 26 22.12 -1.26 14.51
CA GLU A 26 21.71 -2.67 14.41
C GLU A 26 20.44 -3.02 15.20
N TRP A 27 20.22 -2.40 16.36
CA TRP A 27 19.03 -2.64 17.19
C TRP A 27 17.71 -2.29 16.47
N GLY A 28 17.75 -1.58 15.35
CA GLY A 28 16.58 -1.29 14.51
C GLY A 28 15.91 -2.56 13.99
N GLN A 29 16.69 -3.59 13.65
CA GLN A 29 16.19 -4.89 13.22
C GLN A 29 15.29 -5.53 14.29
N GLU A 30 15.76 -5.56 15.54
CA GLU A 30 15.00 -6.13 16.67
C GLU A 30 13.67 -5.38 16.86
N ARG A 31 13.67 -4.07 16.75
CA ARG A 31 12.46 -3.25 16.86
C ARG A 31 11.44 -3.52 15.77
N GLU A 32 11.89 -3.73 14.53
CA GLU A 32 10.98 -4.11 13.44
C GLU A 32 10.40 -5.50 13.68
N HIS A 33 11.18 -6.45 14.16
CA HIS A 33 10.69 -7.78 14.57
C HIS A 33 9.65 -7.69 15.69
N GLU A 34 9.92 -6.89 16.73
CA GLU A 34 8.95 -6.67 17.82
C GLU A 34 7.63 -6.09 17.30
N TRP A 35 7.68 -5.15 16.37
CA TRP A 35 6.48 -4.60 15.75
C TRP A 35 5.70 -5.69 14.99
N LEU A 36 6.37 -6.46 14.16
CA LEU A 36 5.76 -7.53 13.37
C LEU A 36 5.16 -8.64 14.25
N ASP A 37 5.72 -8.91 15.41
CA ASP A 37 5.19 -9.91 16.35
C ASP A 37 3.93 -9.42 17.07
N ASN A 38 3.82 -8.14 17.32
CA ASN A 38 2.73 -7.55 18.11
C ASN A 38 1.62 -6.91 17.27
N MET A 39 1.83 -6.70 15.97
CA MET A 39 0.83 -6.11 15.10
C MET A 39 -0.31 -7.08 14.78
N GLY A 40 -1.53 -6.53 14.62
CA GLY A 40 -2.68 -7.25 14.04
C GLY A 40 -2.70 -7.19 12.51
N ASP A 41 -3.89 -7.36 11.93
CA ASP A 41 -4.11 -7.15 10.50
C ASP A 41 -3.91 -5.69 10.13
N TRP A 42 -3.45 -5.44 8.90
CA TRP A 42 -3.16 -4.09 8.46
C TRP A 42 -4.40 -3.37 7.94
N MET A 43 -4.88 -2.39 8.70
CA MET A 43 -5.99 -1.55 8.28
C MET A 43 -5.57 -0.64 7.13
N ILE A 44 -6.17 -0.86 5.96
CA ILE A 44 -5.84 -0.14 4.72
C ILE A 44 -6.85 0.93 4.32
N SER A 45 -8.01 1.02 4.97
CA SER A 45 -9.04 2.01 4.65
C SER A 45 -9.05 3.19 5.60
N LYS A 46 -9.56 4.32 5.11
CA LYS A 46 -9.85 5.53 5.88
C LYS A 46 -11.15 6.16 5.42
N LYS A 47 -12.00 6.51 6.37
CA LYS A 47 -13.27 7.23 6.14
C LYS A 47 -13.01 8.73 5.93
N ARG A 48 -12.40 9.05 4.78
CA ARG A 48 -12.07 10.41 4.35
C ARG A 48 -12.54 10.61 2.91
N PHE A 49 -12.69 11.86 2.51
CA PHE A 49 -13.04 12.18 1.12
C PHE A 49 -11.81 12.07 0.21
N TRP A 50 -10.69 12.68 0.60
CA TRP A 50 -9.48 12.75 -0.20
C TRP A 50 -8.45 11.69 0.17
N GLY A 51 -7.88 11.07 -0.85
CA GLY A 51 -6.86 10.03 -0.77
C GLY A 51 -6.99 9.07 -1.95
N LEU A 52 -6.12 8.06 -2.02
CA LEU A 52 -6.22 6.99 -3.00
C LEU A 52 -7.56 6.26 -2.82
N ALA A 53 -8.43 6.33 -3.81
CA ALA A 53 -9.70 5.61 -3.78
C ALA A 53 -9.45 4.10 -3.83
N LEU A 54 -9.94 3.35 -2.83
CA LEU A 54 -9.78 1.90 -2.83
C LEU A 54 -10.57 1.29 -4.00
N PRO A 55 -9.94 0.45 -4.83
CA PRO A 55 -10.58 -0.14 -6.01
C PRO A 55 -11.44 -1.37 -5.65
N ILE A 56 -12.32 -1.21 -4.67
CA ILE A 56 -13.17 -2.28 -4.13
C ILE A 56 -14.63 -1.95 -4.42
N TRP A 57 -15.35 -2.87 -5.05
CA TRP A 57 -16.80 -2.80 -5.28
C TRP A 57 -17.53 -3.82 -4.44
N ILE A 58 -18.64 -3.42 -3.83
CA ILE A 58 -19.52 -4.29 -3.01
C ILE A 58 -20.84 -4.50 -3.76
N PHE A 59 -21.38 -5.70 -3.65
CA PHE A 59 -22.61 -6.15 -4.27
C PHE A 59 -23.73 -6.40 -3.24
N GLU A 60 -24.97 -6.62 -3.70
CA GLU A 60 -26.12 -6.79 -2.83
C GLU A 60 -26.05 -8.07 -1.95
N ASP A 61 -25.30 -9.07 -2.36
CA ASP A 61 -25.06 -10.31 -1.63
C ASP A 61 -23.88 -10.22 -0.63
N GLU A 62 -23.40 -8.98 -0.36
CA GLU A 62 -22.23 -8.68 0.49
C GLU A 62 -20.89 -9.19 -0.07
N SER A 63 -20.89 -9.77 -1.26
CA SER A 63 -19.64 -10.09 -1.95
C SER A 63 -18.90 -8.81 -2.38
N TYR A 64 -17.61 -8.94 -2.65
CA TYR A 64 -16.81 -7.83 -3.15
C TYR A 64 -15.90 -8.23 -4.31
N TYR A 65 -15.50 -7.26 -5.10
CA TYR A 65 -14.54 -7.42 -6.18
C TYR A 65 -13.49 -6.32 -6.14
N VAL A 66 -12.22 -6.68 -6.30
CA VAL A 66 -11.09 -5.74 -6.34
C VAL A 66 -10.64 -5.59 -7.78
N VAL A 67 -10.79 -4.39 -8.33
CA VAL A 67 -10.39 -4.09 -9.72
C VAL A 67 -8.90 -3.77 -9.77
N GLY A 68 -8.17 -4.46 -10.63
CA GLY A 68 -6.71 -4.38 -10.71
C GLY A 68 -6.17 -3.31 -11.66
N SER A 69 -6.99 -2.80 -12.63
CA SER A 69 -6.55 -1.79 -13.59
C SER A 69 -7.70 -0.91 -14.10
N LYS A 70 -7.35 0.20 -14.79
CA LYS A 70 -8.36 1.05 -15.47
C LYS A 70 -9.00 0.34 -16.66
N GLU A 71 -8.25 -0.48 -17.34
CA GLU A 71 -8.71 -1.29 -18.46
C GLU A 71 -9.76 -2.30 -18.01
N GLU A 72 -9.47 -3.03 -16.95
CA GLU A 72 -10.43 -3.94 -16.32
C GLU A 72 -11.68 -3.21 -15.81
N LEU A 73 -11.49 -2.04 -15.17
CA LEU A 73 -12.61 -1.20 -14.73
C LEU A 73 -13.53 -0.83 -15.91
N LYS A 74 -12.95 -0.47 -17.06
CA LYS A 74 -13.69 -0.14 -18.27
C LYS A 74 -14.52 -1.33 -18.78
N GLU A 75 -13.92 -2.51 -18.79
CA GLU A 75 -14.57 -3.73 -19.26
C GLU A 75 -15.76 -4.14 -18.37
N LEU A 76 -15.60 -3.95 -17.05
CA LEU A 76 -16.64 -4.31 -16.08
C LEU A 76 -17.70 -3.23 -15.88
N ALA A 77 -17.43 -1.99 -16.28
CA ALA A 77 -18.29 -0.84 -16.06
C ALA A 77 -19.63 -0.98 -16.80
N VAL A 78 -20.73 -0.77 -16.09
CA VAL A 78 -22.09 -0.75 -16.64
C VAL A 78 -22.75 0.63 -16.52
N GLU A 79 -22.20 1.51 -15.71
CA GLU A 79 -22.69 2.88 -15.46
C GLU A 79 -21.56 3.79 -15.02
N GLY A 80 -21.60 5.06 -15.38
CA GLY A 80 -20.71 6.12 -14.89
C GLY A 80 -19.31 6.16 -15.52
N TRP A 81 -18.99 5.28 -16.49
CA TRP A 81 -17.70 5.30 -17.16
C TRP A 81 -17.44 6.61 -17.91
N ASP A 82 -18.40 7.08 -18.67
CA ASP A 82 -18.26 8.31 -19.50
C ASP A 82 -17.95 9.55 -18.64
N GLU A 83 -18.44 9.59 -17.41
CA GLU A 83 -18.16 10.66 -16.47
C GLU A 83 -16.78 10.50 -15.77
N PHE A 84 -16.28 9.28 -15.68
CA PHE A 84 -14.97 8.96 -15.11
C PHE A 84 -13.85 9.06 -16.13
N GLU A 85 -14.09 8.69 -17.41
CA GLU A 85 -13.06 8.65 -18.44
C GLU A 85 -12.39 10.02 -18.62
N GLY A 86 -11.05 10.03 -18.61
CA GLY A 86 -10.25 11.25 -18.67
C GLY A 86 -10.04 11.97 -17.33
N ASN A 87 -10.73 11.57 -16.29
CA ASN A 87 -10.55 12.11 -14.96
C ASN A 87 -9.56 11.28 -14.10
N SER A 88 -9.15 11.85 -12.98
CA SER A 88 -8.31 11.19 -11.99
C SER A 88 -9.06 10.03 -11.33
N PRO A 89 -8.38 8.91 -10.97
CA PRO A 89 -8.99 7.79 -10.25
C PRO A 89 -9.28 8.10 -8.78
N HIS A 90 -9.55 9.35 -8.46
CA HIS A 90 -9.91 9.82 -7.13
C HIS A 90 -11.42 10.11 -7.05
N ARG A 91 -11.90 10.26 -5.83
CA ARG A 91 -13.24 10.79 -5.56
C ARG A 91 -13.35 12.23 -6.07
N PRO A 92 -14.50 12.67 -6.58
CA PRO A 92 -15.76 11.91 -6.69
C PRO A 92 -15.92 11.08 -7.98
N TRP A 93 -14.93 11.14 -8.88
CA TRP A 93 -15.07 10.61 -10.25
C TRP A 93 -15.25 9.10 -10.29
N ILE A 94 -14.38 8.35 -9.62
CA ILE A 94 -14.43 6.88 -9.58
C ILE A 94 -15.68 6.35 -8.85
N ASP A 95 -16.26 7.12 -7.93
CA ASP A 95 -17.47 6.72 -7.19
C ASP A 95 -18.71 6.59 -8.09
N LYS A 96 -18.67 7.18 -9.29
CA LYS A 96 -19.77 7.12 -10.27
C LYS A 96 -19.82 5.79 -11.00
N VAL A 97 -18.69 5.08 -11.06
CA VAL A 97 -18.58 3.84 -11.81
C VAL A 97 -19.20 2.68 -11.05
N LYS A 98 -20.23 2.09 -11.63
CA LYS A 98 -20.77 0.82 -11.19
C LYS A 98 -20.26 -0.30 -12.10
N ILE A 99 -19.95 -1.45 -11.52
CA ILE A 99 -19.45 -2.59 -12.28
C ILE A 99 -20.41 -3.78 -12.16
N LYS A 100 -20.32 -4.67 -13.14
CA LYS A 100 -20.94 -5.97 -13.12
C LYS A 100 -19.92 -7.00 -12.62
N HIS A 101 -20.29 -7.76 -11.59
CA HIS A 101 -19.44 -8.83 -11.07
C HIS A 101 -19.23 -9.89 -12.15
N PRO A 102 -17.99 -10.29 -12.46
CA PRO A 102 -17.70 -11.20 -13.59
C PRO A 102 -18.34 -12.59 -13.46
N GLU A 103 -18.52 -13.08 -12.24
CA GLU A 103 -19.10 -14.41 -12.01
C GLU A 103 -20.59 -14.37 -11.72
N SER A 104 -21.02 -13.54 -10.75
CA SER A 104 -22.44 -13.51 -10.32
C SER A 104 -23.34 -12.67 -11.23
N GLY A 105 -22.75 -11.73 -11.98
CA GLY A 105 -23.50 -10.79 -12.80
C GLY A 105 -24.22 -9.68 -12.03
N LEU A 106 -24.09 -9.62 -10.70
CA LEU A 106 -24.64 -8.56 -9.87
C LEU A 106 -23.98 -7.21 -10.17
N ILE A 107 -24.71 -6.13 -9.95
CA ILE A 107 -24.17 -4.76 -10.12
C ILE A 107 -23.76 -4.23 -8.75
N GLY A 108 -22.50 -3.78 -8.66
CA GLY A 108 -21.92 -3.27 -7.43
C GLY A 108 -21.52 -1.81 -7.51
N LYS A 109 -21.37 -1.21 -6.33
CA LYS A 109 -20.87 0.15 -6.11
C LYS A 109 -19.53 0.09 -5.42
N ARG A 110 -18.65 1.05 -5.75
CA ARG A 110 -17.37 1.21 -5.03
C ARG A 110 -17.62 1.57 -3.57
N VAL A 111 -16.75 1.06 -2.68
CA VAL A 111 -16.70 1.53 -1.29
C VAL A 111 -16.31 3.00 -1.26
N GLU A 112 -16.90 3.79 -0.35
CA GLU A 112 -16.58 5.23 -0.27
C GLU A 112 -15.21 5.51 0.35
N ASP A 113 -14.61 4.50 0.99
CA ASP A 113 -13.34 4.64 1.69
C ASP A 113 -12.17 4.94 0.74
N VAL A 114 -11.17 5.62 1.28
CA VAL A 114 -9.88 5.85 0.64
C VAL A 114 -8.79 5.05 1.34
N GLY A 115 -7.67 4.84 0.66
CA GLY A 115 -6.53 4.12 1.19
C GLY A 115 -5.85 4.83 2.36
N ASN A 116 -5.26 4.04 3.24
CA ASN A 116 -4.33 4.53 4.24
C ASN A 116 -3.11 5.15 3.53
N PRO A 117 -2.64 6.36 3.91
CA PRO A 117 -1.46 6.98 3.28
C PRO A 117 -0.19 6.12 3.27
N TRP A 118 -0.06 5.22 4.23
CA TRP A 118 1.08 4.29 4.25
C TRP A 118 0.97 3.17 3.21
N LEU A 119 -0.22 2.88 2.70
CA LEU A 119 -0.40 2.03 1.53
C LEU A 119 0.23 2.69 0.30
N ASP A 120 -0.03 3.98 0.08
CA ASP A 120 0.59 4.77 -0.99
C ASP A 120 2.11 4.83 -0.84
N ALA A 121 2.59 5.12 0.37
CA ALA A 121 4.02 5.22 0.64
C ALA A 121 4.74 3.88 0.44
N GLY A 122 4.12 2.77 0.79
CA GLY A 122 4.69 1.42 0.63
C GLY A 122 4.77 0.96 -0.81
N ILE A 123 3.87 1.42 -1.68
CA ILE A 123 3.83 1.01 -3.10
C ILE A 123 4.76 1.82 -4.00
N VAL A 124 5.37 2.90 -3.51
CA VAL A 124 6.20 3.82 -4.31
C VAL A 124 7.27 3.12 -5.16
N PRO A 125 8.05 2.14 -4.67
CA PRO A 125 9.05 1.46 -5.50
C PRO A 125 8.45 0.70 -6.69
N PHE A 126 7.18 0.35 -6.62
CA PHE A 126 6.46 -0.39 -7.66
C PHE A 126 5.68 0.53 -8.60
N SER A 127 5.08 1.60 -8.07
CA SER A 127 4.26 2.53 -8.85
C SER A 127 5.08 3.55 -9.65
N THR A 128 6.28 3.92 -9.20
CA THR A 128 7.09 4.98 -9.81
C THR A 128 8.23 4.47 -10.70
N LEU A 129 8.72 3.26 -10.47
CA LEU A 129 9.86 2.67 -11.18
C LEU A 129 9.44 1.74 -12.34
N LYS A 130 8.23 1.88 -12.87
CA LYS A 130 7.73 1.13 -14.04
C LYS A 130 7.61 -0.39 -13.81
N TYR A 131 7.34 -0.85 -12.61
CA TYR A 131 7.27 -2.27 -12.26
C TYR A 131 6.44 -3.11 -13.24
N ASN A 132 5.28 -2.62 -13.67
CA ASN A 132 4.36 -3.32 -14.58
C ASN A 132 4.66 -3.09 -16.07
N THR A 133 5.47 -2.08 -16.43
CA THR A 133 5.63 -1.65 -17.83
C THR A 133 7.05 -1.79 -18.36
N ASP A 134 8.05 -1.84 -17.47
CA ASP A 134 9.46 -1.95 -17.82
C ASP A 134 10.24 -2.63 -16.68
N LYS A 135 10.15 -3.96 -16.64
CA LYS A 135 10.74 -4.75 -15.55
C LYS A 135 12.27 -4.71 -15.53
N GLU A 136 12.93 -4.48 -16.69
CA GLU A 136 14.39 -4.34 -16.77
C GLU A 136 14.82 -3.06 -16.07
N TYR A 137 14.20 -1.92 -16.40
CA TYR A 137 14.43 -0.66 -15.72
C TYR A 137 14.15 -0.76 -14.22
N TRP A 138 13.05 -1.41 -13.81
CA TRP A 138 12.76 -1.61 -12.39
C TRP A 138 13.86 -2.38 -11.67
N ASN A 139 14.39 -3.44 -12.27
CA ASN A 139 15.47 -4.25 -11.68
C ASN A 139 16.80 -3.49 -11.51
N GLU A 140 17.05 -2.45 -12.30
CA GLU A 140 18.23 -1.59 -12.13
C GLU A 140 18.16 -0.75 -10.85
N TRP A 141 16.94 -0.37 -10.42
CA TRP A 141 16.72 0.56 -9.32
C TRP A 141 16.19 -0.10 -8.04
N PHE A 142 15.74 -1.33 -8.12
CA PHE A 142 15.22 -2.07 -6.99
C PHE A 142 16.10 -3.28 -6.64
N PRO A 143 16.43 -3.49 -5.34
CA PRO A 143 16.10 -2.68 -4.16
C PRO A 143 16.92 -1.39 -4.08
N ALA A 144 16.42 -0.39 -3.32
CA ALA A 144 17.18 0.82 -3.05
C ALA A 144 18.50 0.51 -2.31
N GLU A 145 19.58 1.20 -2.67
CA GLU A 145 20.88 1.01 -2.02
C GLU A 145 20.86 1.48 -0.56
N PHE A 146 20.14 2.57 -0.29
CA PHE A 146 20.17 3.24 0.99
C PHE A 146 18.87 3.99 1.27
N VAL A 147 18.36 3.81 2.49
CA VAL A 147 17.22 4.54 3.03
C VAL A 147 17.62 5.21 4.34
N VAL A 148 17.21 6.44 4.56
CA VAL A 148 17.42 7.18 5.80
C VAL A 148 16.12 7.80 6.28
N GLU A 149 15.80 7.59 7.56
CA GLU A 149 14.60 8.16 8.18
C GLU A 149 14.69 8.10 9.71
N SER A 150 13.79 8.85 10.37
CA SER A 150 13.67 8.85 11.82
C SER A 150 13.11 7.52 12.33
N PHE A 151 13.82 6.83 13.20
CA PHE A 151 13.38 5.57 13.80
C PHE A 151 12.10 5.69 14.63
N PRO A 152 11.90 6.70 15.49
CA PRO A 152 10.68 6.80 16.27
C PRO A 152 9.43 6.89 15.39
N GLY A 153 8.71 5.81 15.21
CA GLY A 153 7.46 5.74 14.49
C GLY A 153 7.51 5.06 13.12
N GLN A 154 8.66 5.03 12.42
CA GLN A 154 8.74 4.46 11.07
C GLN A 154 8.68 2.93 11.03
N PHE A 155 9.01 2.25 12.14
CA PHE A 155 8.82 0.81 12.29
C PHE A 155 7.38 0.35 12.03
N ARG A 156 6.39 1.17 12.37
CA ARG A 156 4.96 0.90 12.17
C ARG A 156 4.33 1.71 11.04
N ASN A 157 5.10 2.51 10.34
CA ASN A 157 4.65 3.41 9.27
C ASN A 157 5.35 3.08 7.95
N TRP A 158 6.36 3.85 7.56
CA TRP A 158 6.96 3.74 6.24
C TRP A 158 7.82 2.48 6.07
N PHE A 159 8.65 2.12 7.04
CA PHE A 159 9.45 0.89 6.93
C PHE A 159 8.54 -0.32 6.82
N TYR A 160 7.57 -0.43 7.72
CA TYR A 160 6.57 -1.50 7.69
C TYR A 160 5.84 -1.57 6.35
N SER A 161 5.36 -0.45 5.81
CA SER A 161 4.61 -0.45 4.56
C SER A 161 5.47 -0.84 3.36
N LEU A 162 6.72 -0.38 3.28
CA LEU A 162 7.67 -0.81 2.26
C LEU A 162 7.97 -2.31 2.35
N LEU A 163 8.25 -2.80 3.55
CA LEU A 163 8.53 -4.21 3.81
C LEU A 163 7.33 -5.09 3.47
N ALA A 164 6.13 -4.69 3.88
CA ALA A 164 4.90 -5.44 3.59
C ALA A 164 4.62 -5.51 2.09
N MET A 165 4.69 -4.39 1.36
CA MET A 165 4.48 -4.36 -0.08
C MET A 165 5.53 -5.17 -0.83
N SER A 166 6.80 -5.05 -0.44
CA SER A 166 7.89 -5.78 -1.07
C SER A 166 7.79 -7.29 -0.81
N ALA A 167 7.41 -7.69 0.40
CA ALA A 167 7.17 -9.09 0.72
C ALA A 167 5.99 -9.69 -0.05
N MET A 168 4.91 -8.92 -0.26
CA MET A 168 3.75 -9.36 -1.04
C MET A 168 4.07 -9.55 -2.52
N LEU A 169 4.79 -8.60 -3.12
CA LEU A 169 4.96 -8.53 -4.57
C LEU A 169 6.18 -9.28 -5.08
N GLU A 170 7.29 -9.29 -4.31
CA GLU A 170 8.58 -9.80 -4.78
C GLU A 170 9.29 -10.77 -3.80
N GLU A 171 8.84 -10.85 -2.56
CA GLU A 171 9.52 -11.62 -1.48
C GLU A 171 11.00 -11.22 -1.30
N LYS A 172 11.34 -9.94 -1.51
CA LYS A 172 12.68 -9.36 -1.41
C LYS A 172 12.68 -8.12 -0.52
N ALA A 173 13.82 -7.82 0.09
CA ALA A 173 14.00 -6.56 0.81
C ALA A 173 13.85 -5.34 -0.13
N PRO A 174 13.12 -4.28 0.26
CA PRO A 174 12.94 -3.10 -0.58
C PRO A 174 14.15 -2.18 -0.61
N PHE A 175 15.07 -2.35 0.33
CA PHE A 175 16.33 -1.60 0.44
C PHE A 175 17.41 -2.47 1.08
N LYS A 176 18.69 -2.16 0.79
CA LYS A 176 19.83 -2.91 1.30
C LYS A 176 20.30 -2.38 2.66
N ASN A 177 20.33 -1.06 2.82
CA ASN A 177 20.82 -0.38 4.01
C ASN A 177 19.80 0.62 4.52
N LEU A 178 19.61 0.67 5.83
CA LEU A 178 18.76 1.63 6.50
C LEU A 178 19.51 2.33 7.62
N LEU A 179 19.66 3.65 7.50
CA LEU A 179 20.19 4.51 8.56
C LEU A 179 19.04 5.18 9.31
N GLY A 180 18.86 4.79 10.56
CA GLY A 180 17.89 5.41 11.45
C GLY A 180 18.49 6.50 12.32
N HIS A 181 17.80 7.61 12.43
CA HIS A 181 18.18 8.70 13.33
C HIS A 181 17.06 9.01 14.33
N ALA A 182 17.36 9.82 15.33
CA ALA A 182 16.35 10.36 16.23
C ALA A 182 15.56 11.49 15.54
N LEU A 183 14.52 12.01 16.20
CA LEU A 183 13.79 13.19 15.70
C LEU A 183 14.75 14.36 15.49
N VAL A 184 14.66 14.96 14.31
CA VAL A 184 15.42 16.19 13.99
C VAL A 184 14.71 17.35 14.68
N LYS A 185 15.48 18.14 15.42
CA LYS A 185 14.97 19.29 16.16
C LYS A 185 15.45 20.58 15.55
N ALA A 186 14.69 21.65 15.75
CA ALA A 186 15.13 22.99 15.43
C ALA A 186 16.36 23.39 16.29
N GLU A 187 17.11 24.43 15.88
CA GLU A 187 18.31 24.92 16.56
C GLU A 187 18.09 25.22 18.05
N ASP A 188 16.89 25.67 18.41
CA ASP A 188 16.47 25.93 19.78
C ASP A 188 15.89 24.72 20.53
N GLY A 189 15.97 23.52 19.94
CA GLY A 189 15.54 22.26 20.53
C GLY A 189 14.03 21.97 20.45
N ARG A 190 13.25 22.81 19.76
CA ARG A 190 11.83 22.55 19.50
C ARG A 190 11.64 21.45 18.44
N ASP A 191 10.53 20.71 18.57
CA ASP A 191 10.09 19.74 17.58
C ASP A 191 9.51 20.43 16.34
#